data_e0d6cff66678244772775f3dd1c26450
#
_entry.id   e0d6cff66678244772775f3dd1c26450
#
_cell.length_a   1.000
_cell.length_b   1.000
_cell.length_c   1.000
_cell.angle_alpha   90.00
_cell.angle_beta   90.00
_cell.angle_gamma   90.00
#
_symmetry.space_group_name_H-M   'P 1'
#
loop_
_entity.id
_entity.type
_entity.pdbx_description
1 polymer ?
#
loop_
_entity_poly.entity_id
_entity_poly.type
_entity_poly.pdbx_seq_one_letter_code
_entity_poly.pdbx_strand_id
1 'polypeptide(L)'
;MSMQIIDPHVHFFNLVEGQYTWLQGENPPAWPNLEKIKKPISAEQLVGSTDFELTGIVHIEAGFDNQSPINELNWLSSHLKNLPFKAVSYNQIDSPTDQFKSALNAQTHPSLCGIRDITEGTDAKRLLSANSFKNLAVLSNNQLHFEAQFNIENSDITKQVAYYAKQLPQLQIIINHAGLPSDLATWQQGV
;
A
#
# COMPACT_ATOMS: atom_id res chain seq x y z
N MET A 1 30.75 11.69 5.97
CA MET A 1 29.39 11.45 6.52
C MET A 1 28.64 10.71 5.43
N SER A 2 28.06 9.54 5.72
CA SER A 2 27.19 8.84 4.79
C SER A 2 25.86 9.61 4.66
N MET A 3 25.24 9.55 3.51
CA MET A 3 23.91 10.13 3.27
C MET A 3 22.88 9.30 4.05
N GLN A 4 22.05 9.97 4.86
CA GLN A 4 20.95 9.32 5.57
C GLN A 4 19.70 9.32 4.70
N ILE A 5 19.02 8.18 4.63
CA ILE A 5 17.82 7.97 3.79
C ILE A 5 16.71 7.33 4.61
N ILE A 6 15.48 7.75 4.37
CA ILE A 6 14.26 7.01 4.68
C ILE A 6 13.69 6.50 3.37
N ASP A 7 13.53 5.18 3.22
CA ASP A 7 12.87 4.61 2.04
C ASP A 7 11.35 4.60 2.28
N PRO A 8 10.57 5.36 1.49
CA PRO A 8 9.13 5.50 1.72
C PRO A 8 8.28 4.39 1.11
N HIS A 9 8.87 3.41 0.40
CA HIS A 9 8.11 2.37 -0.29
C HIS A 9 8.90 1.07 -0.44
N VAL A 10 8.79 0.21 0.56
CA VAL A 10 9.50 -1.08 0.61
C VAL A 10 8.52 -2.23 0.83
N HIS A 11 8.80 -3.37 0.21
CA HIS A 11 8.10 -4.64 0.48
C HIS A 11 9.09 -5.67 0.99
N PHE A 12 8.82 -6.24 2.16
CA PHE A 12 9.51 -7.43 2.63
C PHE A 12 8.62 -8.66 2.48
N PHE A 13 9.24 -9.81 2.25
CA PHE A 13 8.54 -11.06 2.01
C PHE A 13 9.10 -12.17 2.90
N ASN A 14 8.18 -12.92 3.54
CA ASN A 14 8.51 -14.17 4.21
C ASN A 14 7.48 -15.24 3.78
N LEU A 15 7.80 -15.97 2.75
CA LEU A 15 6.89 -16.97 2.14
C LEU A 15 6.66 -18.20 3.02
N VAL A 16 7.37 -18.34 4.13
CA VAL A 16 7.19 -19.42 5.09
C VAL A 16 6.10 -19.06 6.12
N GLU A 17 6.10 -17.82 6.60
CA GLU A 17 5.17 -17.37 7.62
C GLU A 17 3.92 -16.71 7.03
N GLY A 18 4.04 -16.05 5.89
CA GLY A 18 2.93 -15.38 5.21
C GLY A 18 2.21 -16.25 4.20
N GLN A 19 0.96 -15.94 3.92
CA GLN A 19 0.11 -16.68 2.99
C GLN A 19 0.34 -16.25 1.53
N TYR A 20 0.48 -14.96 1.26
CA TYR A 20 0.69 -14.38 -0.07
C TYR A 20 -0.17 -15.06 -1.16
N THR A 21 -1.47 -15.13 -0.95
CA THR A 21 -2.41 -15.84 -1.83
C THR A 21 -2.37 -15.37 -3.28
N TRP A 22 -2.04 -14.09 -3.51
CA TRP A 22 -1.85 -13.53 -4.84
C TRP A 22 -0.61 -14.07 -5.55
N LEU A 23 0.43 -14.48 -4.80
CA LEU A 23 1.72 -14.92 -5.30
C LEU A 23 1.86 -16.46 -5.29
N GLN A 24 1.35 -17.10 -4.24
CA GLN A 24 1.46 -18.53 -4.00
C GLN A 24 0.18 -19.31 -4.34
N GLY A 25 -0.93 -18.62 -4.68
CA GLY A 25 -2.20 -19.23 -5.03
C GLY A 25 -2.21 -19.90 -6.40
N GLU A 26 -3.36 -20.43 -6.79
CA GLU A 26 -3.54 -21.17 -8.05
C GLU A 26 -3.39 -20.29 -9.31
N ASN A 27 -3.64 -19.00 -9.22
CA ASN A 27 -3.64 -18.05 -10.32
C ASN A 27 -2.72 -16.86 -10.03
N PRO A 28 -1.40 -17.05 -9.92
CA PRO A 28 -0.47 -15.94 -9.71
C PRO A 28 -0.42 -15.03 -10.95
N PRO A 29 -0.06 -13.75 -10.80
CA PRO A 29 0.04 -12.84 -11.94
C PRO A 29 1.08 -13.32 -12.96
N ALA A 30 0.76 -13.15 -14.24
CA ALA A 30 1.66 -13.53 -15.34
C ALA A 30 2.75 -12.46 -15.59
N TRP A 31 3.49 -12.08 -14.55
CA TRP A 31 4.54 -11.07 -14.66
C TRP A 31 5.87 -11.67 -15.14
N PRO A 32 6.61 -10.95 -16.01
CA PRO A 32 7.98 -11.32 -16.30
C PRO A 32 8.81 -11.39 -15.01
N ASN A 33 9.56 -12.48 -14.81
CA ASN A 33 10.42 -12.66 -13.66
C ASN A 33 9.71 -12.79 -12.28
N LEU A 34 8.45 -13.22 -12.25
CA LEU A 34 7.72 -13.46 -11.01
C LEU A 34 8.51 -14.31 -10.00
N GLU A 35 9.24 -15.31 -10.48
CA GLU A 35 10.08 -16.18 -9.64
C GLU A 35 11.20 -15.43 -8.89
N LYS A 36 11.58 -14.23 -9.34
CA LYS A 36 12.59 -13.43 -8.63
C LYS A 36 12.07 -12.84 -7.31
N ILE A 37 10.76 -12.68 -7.18
CA ILE A 37 10.13 -12.18 -5.94
C ILE A 37 9.55 -13.31 -5.07
N LYS A 38 9.44 -14.54 -5.60
CA LYS A 38 9.05 -15.73 -4.83
C LYS A 38 10.19 -16.23 -3.94
N LYS A 39 10.70 -15.35 -3.09
CA LYS A 39 11.78 -15.65 -2.13
C LYS A 39 11.66 -14.72 -0.94
N PRO A 40 12.24 -15.08 0.22
CA PRO A 40 12.35 -14.16 1.34
C PRO A 40 13.14 -12.91 0.94
N ILE A 41 12.62 -11.74 1.29
CA ILE A 41 13.27 -10.44 1.12
C ILE A 41 13.23 -9.75 2.47
N SER A 42 14.40 -9.47 3.04
CA SER A 42 14.55 -8.94 4.38
C SER A 42 15.22 -7.57 4.42
N ALA A 43 15.12 -6.91 5.57
CA ALA A 43 15.76 -5.62 5.80
C ALA A 43 17.31 -5.72 5.73
N GLU A 44 17.90 -6.83 6.16
CA GLU A 44 19.35 -7.03 6.11
C GLU A 44 19.87 -7.01 4.66
N GLN A 45 19.11 -7.58 3.72
CA GLN A 45 19.45 -7.54 2.29
C GLN A 45 19.38 -6.11 1.74
N LEU A 46 18.39 -5.32 2.15
CA LEU A 46 18.26 -3.92 1.75
C LEU A 46 19.43 -3.09 2.28
N VAL A 47 19.70 -3.17 3.58
CA VAL A 47 20.78 -2.42 4.23
C VAL A 47 22.15 -2.81 3.67
N GLY A 48 22.40 -4.10 3.41
CA GLY A 48 23.67 -4.58 2.87
C GLY A 48 23.95 -4.23 1.42
N SER A 49 22.95 -3.69 0.68
CA SER A 49 23.06 -3.40 -0.75
C SER A 49 23.30 -1.91 -1.07
N THR A 50 23.46 -1.04 -0.05
CA THR A 50 23.44 0.41 -0.25
C THR A 50 24.73 1.10 0.26
N ASP A 51 25.14 2.15 -0.46
CA ASP A 51 26.26 3.04 -0.05
C ASP A 51 25.79 4.18 0.88
N PHE A 52 24.54 4.16 1.34
CA PHE A 52 23.95 5.15 2.23
C PHE A 52 23.46 4.50 3.54
N GLU A 53 23.28 5.31 4.56
CA GLU A 53 22.73 4.89 5.85
C GLU A 53 21.18 4.91 5.78
N LEU A 54 20.56 3.73 5.80
CA LEU A 54 19.11 3.61 5.89
C LEU A 54 18.67 3.84 7.34
N THR A 55 18.00 4.97 7.60
CA THR A 55 17.59 5.39 8.94
C THR A 55 16.13 5.08 9.27
N GLY A 56 15.35 4.69 8.28
CA GLY A 56 13.95 4.28 8.45
C GLY A 56 13.31 3.85 7.14
N ILE A 57 12.14 3.23 7.24
CA ILE A 57 11.35 2.78 6.08
C ILE A 57 9.87 3.01 6.28
N VAL A 58 9.13 3.01 5.17
CA VAL A 58 7.70 2.73 5.16
C VAL A 58 7.48 1.41 4.40
N HIS A 59 7.06 0.38 5.14
CA HIS A 59 6.67 -0.88 4.53
C HIS A 59 5.27 -0.75 3.95
N ILE A 60 5.12 -1.12 2.68
CA ILE A 60 3.81 -1.18 2.03
C ILE A 60 3.35 -2.63 2.02
N GLU A 61 2.12 -2.87 2.38
CA GLU A 61 1.54 -4.21 2.43
C GLU A 61 1.95 -5.05 1.22
N ALA A 62 2.32 -6.30 1.46
CA ALA A 62 2.77 -7.23 0.44
C ALA A 62 1.81 -8.43 0.26
N GLY A 63 0.65 -8.38 0.90
CA GLY A 63 -0.31 -9.47 0.89
C GLY A 63 0.10 -10.65 1.75
N PHE A 64 0.79 -10.39 2.85
CA PHE A 64 1.21 -11.40 3.83
C PHE A 64 0.02 -12.25 4.31
N ASP A 65 -1.06 -11.59 4.72
CA ASP A 65 -2.34 -12.22 5.08
C ASP A 65 -3.48 -11.19 4.93
N ASN A 66 -4.11 -11.14 3.77
CA ASN A 66 -5.19 -10.17 3.51
C ASN A 66 -6.48 -10.46 4.29
N GLN A 67 -6.62 -11.63 4.90
CA GLN A 67 -7.76 -11.92 5.78
C GLN A 67 -7.52 -11.38 7.20
N SER A 68 -6.27 -11.29 7.61
CA SER A 68 -5.84 -10.76 8.89
C SER A 68 -4.59 -9.88 8.73
N PRO A 69 -4.74 -8.66 8.18
CA PRO A 69 -3.59 -7.79 7.84
C PRO A 69 -2.72 -7.41 9.05
N ILE A 70 -3.26 -7.49 10.27
CA ILE A 70 -2.48 -7.31 11.51
C ILE A 70 -1.30 -8.28 11.63
N ASN A 71 -1.39 -9.47 11.00
CA ASN A 71 -0.33 -10.46 11.03
C ASN A 71 0.95 -9.94 10.36
N GLU A 72 0.83 -9.18 9.27
CA GLU A 72 1.97 -8.52 8.61
C GLU A 72 2.62 -7.48 9.53
N LEU A 73 1.84 -6.64 10.20
CA LEU A 73 2.34 -5.62 11.12
C LEU A 73 3.07 -6.23 12.33
N ASN A 74 2.51 -7.31 12.89
CA ASN A 74 3.14 -8.05 13.98
C ASN A 74 4.44 -8.73 13.54
N TRP A 75 4.44 -9.35 12.35
CA TRP A 75 5.62 -9.94 11.76
C TRP A 75 6.74 -8.92 11.56
N LEU A 76 6.43 -7.76 10.97
CA LEU A 76 7.40 -6.66 10.81
C LEU A 76 7.99 -6.24 12.15
N SER A 77 7.16 -6.05 13.19
CA SER A 77 7.63 -5.66 14.52
C SER A 77 8.55 -6.67 15.16
N SER A 78 8.36 -7.95 14.88
CA SER A 78 9.23 -9.01 15.39
C SER A 78 10.58 -9.08 14.66
N HIS A 79 10.64 -8.65 13.39
CA HIS A 79 11.83 -8.77 12.52
C HIS A 79 12.62 -7.45 12.37
N LEU A 80 11.95 -6.29 12.44
CA LEU A 80 12.58 -4.97 12.25
C LEU A 80 13.02 -4.31 13.58
N LYS A 81 13.65 -5.05 14.47
CA LYS A 81 13.99 -4.58 15.84
C LYS A 81 14.87 -3.34 15.88
N ASN A 82 15.73 -3.17 14.89
CA ASN A 82 16.77 -2.12 14.87
C ASN A 82 16.57 -1.09 13.75
N LEU A 83 15.54 -1.24 12.92
CA LEU A 83 15.22 -0.32 11.85
C LEU A 83 13.87 0.35 12.14
N PRO A 84 13.84 1.66 12.38
CA PRO A 84 12.60 2.40 12.55
C PRO A 84 11.69 2.22 11.33
N PHE A 85 10.42 1.91 11.54
CA PHE A 85 9.49 1.73 10.44
C PHE A 85 8.09 2.25 10.73
N LYS A 86 7.40 2.62 9.66
CA LYS A 86 5.95 2.73 9.57
C LYS A 86 5.46 1.73 8.53
N ALA A 87 4.16 1.46 8.54
CA ALA A 87 3.57 0.50 7.62
C ALA A 87 2.23 0.99 7.09
N VAL A 88 2.01 0.73 5.82
CA VAL A 88 0.73 0.84 5.14
C VAL A 88 0.17 -0.56 5.05
N SER A 89 -1.06 -0.74 5.51
CA SER A 89 -1.72 -2.05 5.56
C SER A 89 -2.86 -2.14 4.55
N TYR A 90 -3.39 -3.33 4.34
CA TYR A 90 -4.50 -3.57 3.42
C TYR A 90 -5.85 -3.33 4.09
N ASN A 91 -6.76 -2.67 3.39
CA ASN A 91 -8.20 -2.73 3.66
C ASN A 91 -8.97 -2.36 2.39
N GLN A 92 -10.02 -3.10 2.07
CA GLN A 92 -10.80 -2.90 0.84
C GLN A 92 -11.63 -1.61 0.93
N ILE A 93 -11.30 -0.64 0.08
CA ILE A 93 -11.80 0.74 0.19
C ILE A 93 -13.31 0.89 -0.04
N ASP A 94 -13.93 0.03 -0.84
CA ASP A 94 -15.37 0.09 -1.15
C ASP A 94 -16.24 -0.82 -0.27
N SER A 95 -15.66 -1.46 0.75
CA SER A 95 -16.41 -2.26 1.72
C SER A 95 -17.52 -1.44 2.41
N PRO A 96 -18.61 -2.08 2.86
CA PRO A 96 -19.57 -1.44 3.75
C PRO A 96 -18.84 -0.77 4.92
N THR A 97 -19.18 0.49 5.21
CA THR A 97 -18.40 1.34 6.13
C THR A 97 -18.21 0.73 7.53
N ASP A 98 -19.21 0.00 8.04
CA ASP A 98 -19.08 -0.64 9.35
C ASP A 98 -18.10 -1.82 9.31
N GLN A 99 -18.06 -2.58 8.20
CA GLN A 99 -17.07 -3.64 7.98
C GLN A 99 -15.67 -3.03 7.83
N PHE A 100 -15.54 -1.94 7.06
CA PHE A 100 -14.28 -1.22 6.90
C PHE A 100 -13.72 -0.75 8.24
N LYS A 101 -14.56 -0.12 9.10
CA LYS A 101 -14.17 0.31 10.44
C LYS A 101 -13.77 -0.86 11.33
N SER A 102 -14.53 -1.96 11.28
CA SER A 102 -14.21 -3.15 12.08
C SER A 102 -12.85 -3.73 11.67
N ALA A 103 -12.60 -3.87 10.37
CA ALA A 103 -11.32 -4.34 9.84
C ALA A 103 -10.17 -3.38 10.20
N LEU A 104 -10.39 -2.05 10.11
CA LEU A 104 -9.40 -1.06 10.50
C LEU A 104 -9.06 -1.14 12.00
N ASN A 105 -10.05 -1.29 12.85
CA ASN A 105 -9.84 -1.44 14.30
C ASN A 105 -9.08 -2.72 14.64
N ALA A 106 -9.35 -3.83 13.92
CA ALA A 106 -8.67 -5.11 14.12
C ALA A 106 -7.17 -5.07 13.78
N GLN A 107 -6.73 -4.07 13.00
CA GLN A 107 -5.33 -3.88 12.62
C GLN A 107 -4.67 -2.64 13.27
N THR A 108 -5.23 -2.19 14.41
CA THR A 108 -4.62 -1.11 15.17
C THR A 108 -3.22 -1.49 15.64
N HIS A 109 -2.21 -0.72 15.21
CA HIS A 109 -0.81 -0.98 15.51
C HIS A 109 -0.01 0.34 15.53
N PRO A 110 1.03 0.48 16.39
CA PRO A 110 1.83 1.72 16.47
C PRO A 110 2.56 2.10 15.17
N SER A 111 2.86 1.13 14.31
CA SER A 111 3.50 1.38 13.01
C SER A 111 2.50 1.76 11.93
N LEU A 112 1.20 1.49 12.08
CA LEU A 112 0.20 1.77 11.05
C LEU A 112 0.15 3.28 10.76
N CYS A 113 0.34 3.67 9.50
CA CYS A 113 0.28 5.07 9.08
C CYS A 113 -0.65 5.30 7.87
N GLY A 114 -1.06 4.25 7.18
CA GLY A 114 -1.93 4.34 6.01
C GLY A 114 -2.56 3.03 5.62
N ILE A 115 -3.47 3.11 4.65
CA ILE A 115 -4.14 1.96 4.04
C ILE A 115 -3.91 2.00 2.54
N ARG A 116 -3.65 0.84 1.94
CA ARG A 116 -3.64 0.64 0.49
C ARG A 116 -4.73 -0.34 0.07
N ASP A 117 -5.35 -0.04 -1.06
CA ASP A 117 -6.16 -0.98 -1.83
C ASP A 117 -5.69 -0.92 -3.29
N ILE A 118 -5.21 -2.04 -3.83
CA ILE A 118 -4.77 -2.11 -5.23
C ILE A 118 -6.00 -2.08 -6.12
N THR A 119 -6.24 -0.94 -6.76
CA THR A 119 -7.42 -0.65 -7.59
C THR A 119 -7.03 -0.54 -9.06
N GLU A 120 -6.38 -1.57 -9.59
CA GLU A 120 -5.99 -1.65 -11.00
C GLU A 120 -7.05 -2.32 -11.88
N GLY A 121 -7.01 -2.05 -13.16
CA GLY A 121 -7.87 -2.70 -14.15
C GLY A 121 -9.36 -2.56 -13.80
N THR A 122 -10.06 -3.69 -13.68
CA THR A 122 -11.49 -3.72 -13.34
C THR A 122 -11.78 -3.27 -11.90
N ASP A 123 -10.80 -3.40 -11.00
CA ASP A 123 -10.91 -3.05 -9.59
C ASP A 123 -10.89 -1.54 -9.36
N ALA A 124 -10.47 -0.75 -10.35
CA ALA A 124 -10.54 0.70 -10.30
C ALA A 124 -11.97 1.24 -10.01
N LYS A 125 -13.00 0.47 -10.40
CA LYS A 125 -14.41 0.80 -10.11
C LYS A 125 -14.72 0.91 -8.61
N ARG A 126 -13.93 0.28 -7.75
CA ARG A 126 -14.06 0.42 -6.29
C ARG A 126 -13.92 1.87 -5.86
N LEU A 127 -13.05 2.65 -6.51
CA LEU A 127 -12.89 4.08 -6.23
C LEU A 127 -14.10 4.94 -6.61
N LEU A 128 -15.03 4.42 -7.42
CA LEU A 128 -16.29 5.12 -7.77
C LEU A 128 -17.43 4.83 -6.77
N SER A 129 -17.22 3.92 -5.83
CA SER A 129 -18.24 3.53 -4.86
C SER A 129 -18.52 4.67 -3.86
N ALA A 130 -19.78 4.86 -3.50
CA ALA A 130 -20.18 5.77 -2.43
C ALA A 130 -19.55 5.39 -1.06
N ASN A 131 -19.27 4.10 -0.84
CA ASN A 131 -18.59 3.65 0.35
C ASN A 131 -17.14 4.11 0.38
N SER A 132 -16.45 4.19 -0.76
CA SER A 132 -15.06 4.63 -0.83
C SER A 132 -14.89 6.04 -0.27
N PHE A 133 -15.78 6.97 -0.61
CA PHE A 133 -15.75 8.31 -0.01
C PHE A 133 -15.91 8.28 1.53
N LYS A 134 -16.89 7.49 2.02
CA LYS A 134 -17.12 7.34 3.47
C LYS A 134 -15.92 6.73 4.18
N ASN A 135 -15.30 5.73 3.57
CA ASN A 135 -14.16 5.02 4.13
C ASN A 135 -12.88 5.88 4.10
N LEU A 136 -12.68 6.69 3.06
CA LEU A 136 -11.64 7.72 3.01
C LEU A 136 -11.82 8.76 4.12
N ALA A 137 -13.06 9.17 4.41
CA ALA A 137 -13.34 10.06 5.55
C ALA A 137 -13.02 9.38 6.89
N VAL A 138 -13.24 8.06 7.01
CA VAL A 138 -12.80 7.30 8.20
C VAL A 138 -11.28 7.34 8.35
N LEU A 139 -10.51 7.14 7.27
CA LEU A 139 -9.06 7.24 7.31
C LEU A 139 -8.60 8.64 7.72
N SER A 140 -9.17 9.68 7.13
CA SER A 140 -8.88 11.08 7.49
C SER A 140 -9.08 11.35 8.97
N ASN A 141 -10.20 10.89 9.55
CA ASN A 141 -10.52 11.07 10.96
C ASN A 141 -9.57 10.30 11.90
N ASN A 142 -8.94 9.24 11.40
CA ASN A 142 -7.94 8.46 12.14
C ASN A 142 -6.50 8.89 11.84
N GLN A 143 -6.29 9.99 11.11
CA GLN A 143 -4.97 10.51 10.71
C GLN A 143 -4.13 9.47 9.92
N LEU A 144 -4.80 8.63 9.15
CA LEU A 144 -4.18 7.66 8.25
C LEU A 144 -4.25 8.19 6.82
N HIS A 145 -3.17 7.98 6.04
CA HIS A 145 -3.20 8.29 4.62
C HIS A 145 -3.81 7.14 3.80
N PHE A 146 -4.17 7.43 2.57
CA PHE A 146 -4.60 6.43 1.59
C PHE A 146 -3.60 6.34 0.45
N GLU A 147 -3.10 5.14 0.16
CA GLU A 147 -2.30 4.87 -1.03
C GLU A 147 -3.19 4.35 -2.15
N ALA A 148 -3.31 5.15 -3.18
CA ALA A 148 -4.13 4.87 -4.35
C ALA A 148 -3.25 4.27 -5.46
N GLN A 149 -3.55 3.04 -5.86
CA GLN A 149 -2.86 2.36 -6.96
C GLN A 149 -3.83 2.14 -8.11
N PHE A 150 -3.83 3.03 -9.08
CA PHE A 150 -4.70 2.99 -10.27
C PHE A 150 -4.01 3.67 -11.46
N ASN A 151 -4.50 3.41 -12.67
CA ASN A 151 -4.01 4.08 -13.87
C ASN A 151 -4.58 5.51 -13.94
N ILE A 152 -3.69 6.51 -13.83
CA ILE A 152 -4.04 7.93 -13.83
C ILE A 152 -4.61 8.41 -15.17
N GLU A 153 -4.38 7.67 -16.25
CA GLU A 153 -4.94 7.92 -17.58
C GLU A 153 -6.44 7.59 -17.65
N ASN A 154 -6.95 6.86 -16.65
CA ASN A 154 -8.40 6.66 -16.51
C ASN A 154 -9.05 7.92 -15.94
N SER A 155 -9.53 8.78 -16.84
CA SER A 155 -10.02 10.11 -16.49
C SER A 155 -11.18 10.12 -15.49
N ASP A 156 -12.03 9.08 -15.48
CA ASP A 156 -13.17 9.02 -14.56
C ASP A 156 -12.69 8.74 -13.14
N ILE A 157 -11.76 7.80 -12.99
CA ILE A 157 -11.15 7.49 -11.70
C ILE A 157 -10.32 8.67 -11.20
N THR A 158 -9.51 9.27 -12.07
CA THR A 158 -8.66 10.42 -11.73
C THR A 158 -9.49 11.60 -11.23
N LYS A 159 -10.58 11.96 -11.94
CA LYS A 159 -11.52 13.00 -11.51
C LYS A 159 -12.16 12.67 -10.16
N GLN A 160 -12.50 11.40 -9.93
CA GLN A 160 -13.10 10.99 -8.68
C GLN A 160 -12.12 11.07 -7.51
N VAL A 161 -10.87 10.65 -7.70
CA VAL A 161 -9.81 10.77 -6.68
C VAL A 161 -9.49 12.24 -6.40
N ALA A 162 -9.40 13.07 -7.44
CA ALA A 162 -9.22 14.52 -7.27
C ALA A 162 -10.40 15.17 -6.52
N TYR A 163 -11.64 14.71 -6.78
CA TYR A 163 -12.80 15.13 -6.01
C TYR A 163 -12.67 14.76 -4.53
N TYR A 164 -12.23 13.54 -4.22
CA TYR A 164 -11.99 13.09 -2.85
C TYR A 164 -10.95 13.95 -2.13
N ALA A 165 -9.82 14.19 -2.78
CA ALA A 165 -8.77 15.05 -2.24
C ALA A 165 -9.29 16.47 -1.92
N LYS A 166 -10.15 17.02 -2.78
CA LYS A 166 -10.78 18.33 -2.56
C LYS A 166 -11.77 18.32 -1.40
N GLN A 167 -12.57 17.25 -1.25
CA GLN A 167 -13.59 17.14 -0.20
C GLN A 167 -13.01 16.76 1.17
N LEU A 168 -11.86 16.12 1.19
CA LEU A 168 -11.18 15.63 2.40
C LEU A 168 -9.77 16.24 2.50
N PRO A 169 -9.65 17.56 2.71
CA PRO A 169 -8.35 18.26 2.65
C PRO A 169 -7.36 17.84 3.74
N GLN A 170 -7.81 17.12 4.77
CA GLN A 170 -6.96 16.56 5.81
C GLN A 170 -6.46 15.15 5.47
N LEU A 171 -7.05 14.48 4.47
CA LEU A 171 -6.61 13.18 4.01
C LEU A 171 -5.44 13.35 3.06
N GLN A 172 -4.32 12.75 3.38
CA GLN A 172 -3.23 12.60 2.43
C GLN A 172 -3.52 11.41 1.51
N ILE A 173 -3.58 11.65 0.21
CA ILE A 173 -3.69 10.62 -0.82
C ILE A 173 -2.34 10.53 -1.55
N ILE A 174 -1.74 9.35 -1.57
CA ILE A 174 -0.49 9.06 -2.24
C ILE A 174 -0.80 8.22 -3.48
N ILE A 175 -0.39 8.68 -4.64
CA ILE A 175 -0.57 7.93 -5.90
C ILE A 175 0.66 7.06 -6.12
N ASN A 176 0.47 5.74 -6.03
CA ASN A 176 1.55 4.79 -6.22
C ASN A 176 2.05 4.75 -7.67
N HIS A 177 3.33 4.46 -7.85
CA HIS A 177 3.97 4.22 -9.15
C HIS A 177 3.67 5.32 -10.19
N ALA A 178 3.62 6.59 -9.76
CA ALA A 178 3.27 7.74 -10.59
C ALA A 178 1.93 7.59 -11.34
N GLY A 179 1.01 6.75 -10.84
CA GLY A 179 -0.27 6.47 -11.48
C GLY A 179 -0.17 5.52 -12.67
N LEU A 180 0.81 4.61 -12.68
CA LEU A 180 0.96 3.53 -13.68
C LEU A 180 0.92 4.03 -15.13
N PRO A 181 1.76 4.97 -15.54
CA PRO A 181 1.70 5.58 -16.87
C PRO A 181 1.95 4.55 -17.97
N SER A 182 1.16 4.57 -19.04
CA SER A 182 1.41 3.81 -20.27
C SER A 182 2.28 4.59 -21.25
N ASP A 183 2.09 5.91 -21.31
CA ASP A 183 2.94 6.84 -22.05
C ASP A 183 2.99 8.21 -21.34
N LEU A 184 4.05 8.98 -21.63
CA LEU A 184 4.29 10.26 -20.96
C LEU A 184 3.26 11.35 -21.34
N ALA A 185 2.80 11.37 -22.58
CA ALA A 185 1.89 12.42 -23.05
C ALA A 185 0.50 12.27 -22.41
N THR A 186 -0.01 11.05 -22.35
CA THR A 186 -1.28 10.74 -21.71
C THR A 186 -1.20 10.92 -20.19
N TRP A 187 -0.06 10.53 -19.60
CA TRP A 187 0.18 10.74 -18.17
C TRP A 187 0.13 12.22 -17.77
N GLN A 188 0.73 13.10 -18.56
CA GLN A 188 0.72 14.57 -18.32
C GLN A 188 -0.68 15.17 -18.33
N GLN A 189 -1.66 14.53 -18.98
CA GLN A 189 -3.06 14.96 -18.96
C GLN A 189 -3.79 14.54 -17.68
N GLY A 190 -3.31 13.48 -16.99
CA GLY A 190 -3.89 12.96 -15.76
C GLY A 190 -3.35 13.63 -14.49
N VAL A 191 -2.24 14.34 -14.59
CA VAL A 191 -1.59 15.06 -13.50
C VAL A 191 -2.02 16.54 -13.53
#